data_047c760e2dae18cce6531e34e53ef1e1
#
_entry.id   047c760e2dae18cce6531e34e53ef1e1
#
_cell.length_a   1.000
_cell.length_b   1.000
_cell.length_c   1.000
_cell.angle_alpha   90.00
_cell.angle_beta   90.00
_cell.angle_gamma   90.00
#
_symmetry.space_group_name_H-M   'P 1'
#
loop_
_entity.id
_entity.type
_entity.pdbx_description
1 polymer ?
#
loop_
_entity_poly.entity_id
_entity_poly.type
_entity_poly.pdbx_seq_one_letter_code
_entity_poly.pdbx_strand_id
1 'polypeptide(L)'
;LRAGYPVRGKPPDVRAGRQMREENMSELYMMVSVLNKYKVKKISEFYNQQGISVIMWLMARGTAAGEILDYFGLEESTKVVLISLVTRETWNEVKKGLRGKLNIEVPGTGIVFIIPVSSIGGKKQLQFLTENQNFVKGEESSLKDTKYELLVVVLNQGYTELVMDAARDAGAGGGTAIHAKGTGMEGAKKFLGVSLAEEKEIVLIVVKSGDKNSVMRAIMNEAGLESKARAIVFSLPVTSALGMRLMEPEPEE
;
A
#
# COMPACT_ATOMS: atom_id res chain seq x y z
N LEU A 1 38.48 -59.75 -11.86
CA LEU A 1 38.36 -58.29 -11.94
C LEU A 1 36.95 -57.94 -12.43
N ARG A 2 36.01 -57.62 -11.47
CA ARG A 2 34.67 -57.04 -11.81
C ARG A 2 34.70 -55.57 -11.49
N ALA A 3 34.58 -54.73 -12.49
CA ALA A 3 34.44 -53.31 -12.37
C ALA A 3 33.05 -52.95 -11.82
N GLY A 4 33.00 -52.30 -10.65
CA GLY A 4 31.73 -51.78 -10.04
C GLY A 4 31.27 -50.51 -10.78
N TYR A 5 30.00 -50.51 -11.18
CA TYR A 5 29.34 -49.31 -11.73
C TYR A 5 29.03 -48.32 -10.61
N PRO A 6 29.21 -47.01 -10.81
CA PRO A 6 28.83 -46.03 -9.80
C PRO A 6 27.29 -45.94 -9.66
N VAL A 7 26.82 -46.01 -8.43
CA VAL A 7 25.40 -45.83 -8.05
C VAL A 7 24.98 -44.39 -8.45
N ARG A 8 24.02 -44.27 -9.36
CA ARG A 8 23.39 -42.99 -9.69
C ARG A 8 22.67 -42.44 -8.46
N GLY A 9 23.15 -41.32 -7.92
CA GLY A 9 22.45 -40.60 -6.89
C GLY A 9 21.03 -40.22 -7.36
N LYS A 10 20.05 -40.27 -6.45
CA LYS A 10 18.69 -39.78 -6.70
C LYS A 10 18.71 -38.34 -7.20
N PRO A 11 17.94 -38.01 -8.25
CA PRO A 11 17.81 -36.60 -8.69
C PRO A 11 17.27 -35.76 -7.52
N PRO A 12 17.70 -34.49 -7.40
CA PRO A 12 17.21 -33.60 -6.34
C PRO A 12 15.70 -33.43 -6.49
N ASP A 13 14.99 -33.49 -5.38
CA ASP A 13 13.54 -33.34 -5.31
C ASP A 13 13.13 -31.93 -5.76
N VAL A 14 12.67 -31.82 -7.01
CA VAL A 14 12.24 -30.58 -7.64
C VAL A 14 11.07 -29.93 -6.87
N ARG A 15 10.28 -30.75 -6.12
CA ARG A 15 9.18 -30.24 -5.29
C ARG A 15 9.70 -29.52 -4.04
N ALA A 16 10.74 -30.03 -3.39
CA ALA A 16 11.36 -29.37 -2.24
C ALA A 16 11.99 -28.01 -2.64
N GLY A 17 12.63 -27.96 -3.80
CA GLY A 17 13.19 -26.70 -4.33
C GLY A 17 12.13 -25.65 -4.71
N ARG A 18 10.93 -26.10 -5.13
CA ARG A 18 9.80 -25.23 -5.43
C ARG A 18 9.13 -24.69 -4.15
N GLN A 19 8.90 -25.55 -3.15
CA GLN A 19 8.41 -25.15 -1.84
C GLN A 19 9.33 -24.16 -1.12
N MET A 20 10.66 -24.38 -1.10
CA MET A 20 11.61 -23.42 -0.53
C MET A 20 11.67 -22.07 -1.28
N ARG A 21 11.35 -22.04 -2.59
CA ARG A 21 11.24 -20.80 -3.35
C ARG A 21 9.94 -20.05 -3.04
N GLU A 22 8.84 -20.74 -2.82
CA GLU A 22 7.55 -20.18 -2.45
C GLU A 22 7.56 -19.61 -1.02
N GLU A 23 8.30 -20.21 -0.09
CA GLU A 23 8.46 -19.73 1.29
C GLU A 23 9.32 -18.45 1.42
N ASN A 24 10.14 -18.11 0.41
CA ASN A 24 11.02 -16.93 0.42
C ASN A 24 10.49 -15.74 -0.37
N MET A 25 9.24 -15.77 -0.87
CA MET A 25 8.68 -14.67 -1.62
C MET A 25 7.93 -13.71 -0.70
N SER A 26 8.35 -12.45 -0.71
CA SER A 26 7.75 -11.43 0.13
C SER A 26 6.42 -10.96 -0.45
N GLU A 27 5.33 -11.20 0.27
CA GLU A 27 4.05 -10.53 -0.02
C GLU A 27 4.11 -9.09 0.45
N LEU A 28 3.50 -8.19 -0.32
CA LEU A 28 3.43 -6.77 -0.02
C LEU A 28 2.01 -6.40 0.41
N TYR A 29 1.92 -5.58 1.43
CA TYR A 29 0.65 -5.11 1.99
C TYR A 29 0.61 -3.59 2.09
N MET A 30 -0.56 -3.02 1.84
CA MET A 30 -0.89 -1.68 2.28
C MET A 30 -1.27 -1.74 3.76
N MET A 31 -0.47 -1.12 4.61
CA MET A 31 -0.75 -0.97 6.03
C MET A 31 -1.47 0.36 6.27
N VAL A 32 -2.64 0.28 6.88
CA VAL A 32 -3.46 1.42 7.25
C VAL A 32 -3.52 1.51 8.77
N SER A 33 -3.18 2.69 9.31
CA SER A 33 -3.21 2.95 10.74
C SER A 33 -4.12 4.14 11.02
N VAL A 34 -5.23 3.93 11.69
CA VAL A 34 -6.14 4.99 12.14
C VAL A 34 -5.83 5.29 13.61
N LEU A 35 -5.24 6.46 13.87
CA LEU A 35 -4.64 6.77 15.15
C LEU A 35 -5.23 8.03 15.76
N ASN A 36 -5.16 8.14 17.09
CA ASN A 36 -5.34 9.41 17.75
C ASN A 36 -4.19 10.37 17.37
N LYS A 37 -4.49 11.62 17.05
CA LYS A 37 -3.53 12.65 16.63
C LYS A 37 -2.29 12.72 17.53
N TYR A 38 -2.46 12.60 18.83
CA TYR A 38 -1.36 12.69 19.82
C TYR A 38 -0.39 11.50 19.79
N LYS A 39 -0.80 10.36 19.22
CA LYS A 39 0.04 9.14 19.12
C LYS A 39 0.85 9.07 17.82
N VAL A 40 0.50 9.87 16.83
CA VAL A 40 1.05 9.80 15.46
C VAL A 40 2.56 9.91 15.45
N LYS A 41 3.13 10.93 16.13
CA LYS A 41 4.58 11.16 16.15
C LYS A 41 5.35 9.92 16.64
N LYS A 42 4.96 9.40 17.80
CA LYS A 42 5.61 8.23 18.42
C LYS A 42 5.50 6.98 17.54
N ILE A 43 4.36 6.77 16.91
CA ILE A 43 4.11 5.61 16.04
C ILE A 43 4.85 5.76 14.71
N SER A 44 4.90 6.95 14.11
CA SER A 44 5.67 7.19 12.89
C SER A 44 7.17 7.04 13.09
N GLU A 45 7.71 7.52 14.22
CA GLU A 45 9.12 7.31 14.60
C GLU A 45 9.43 5.81 14.73
N PHE A 46 8.52 5.06 15.35
CA PHE A 46 8.65 3.61 15.44
C PHE A 46 8.60 2.94 14.05
N TYR A 47 7.69 3.35 13.15
CA TYR A 47 7.63 2.82 11.79
C TYR A 47 8.93 3.06 11.02
N ASN A 48 9.49 4.27 11.11
CA ASN A 48 10.81 4.57 10.51
C ASN A 48 11.91 3.64 11.02
N GLN A 49 11.92 3.33 12.33
CA GLN A 49 12.87 2.37 12.93
C GLN A 49 12.71 0.94 12.41
N GLN A 50 11.51 0.60 11.90
CA GLN A 50 11.23 -0.69 11.27
C GLN A 50 11.49 -0.70 9.75
N GLY A 51 12.13 0.34 9.21
CA GLY A 51 12.45 0.43 7.79
C GLY A 51 11.29 0.93 6.90
N ILE A 52 10.20 1.43 7.49
CA ILE A 52 9.08 2.01 6.73
C ILE A 52 9.39 3.48 6.46
N SER A 53 9.98 3.76 5.31
CA SER A 53 10.45 5.11 4.95
C SER A 53 9.32 5.99 4.40
N VAL A 54 8.33 5.39 3.74
CA VAL A 54 7.23 6.12 3.08
C VAL A 54 5.96 6.01 3.91
N ILE A 55 5.54 7.13 4.50
CA ILE A 55 4.32 7.23 5.30
C ILE A 55 3.50 8.40 4.77
N MET A 56 2.27 8.13 4.33
CA MET A 56 1.29 9.13 3.91
C MET A 56 0.32 9.41 5.06
N TRP A 57 0.02 10.68 5.28
CA TRP A 57 -0.82 11.15 6.39
C TRP A 57 -2.09 11.79 5.86
N LEU A 58 -3.25 11.37 6.38
CA LEU A 58 -4.54 11.97 6.09
C LEU A 58 -5.20 12.40 7.40
N MET A 59 -5.71 13.61 7.44
CA MET A 59 -6.50 14.07 8.58
C MET A 59 -7.89 13.42 8.52
N ALA A 60 -8.37 12.97 9.67
CA ALA A 60 -9.66 12.30 9.79
C ALA A 60 -10.36 12.70 11.10
N ARG A 61 -11.66 12.45 11.16
CA ARG A 61 -12.49 12.63 12.35
C ARG A 61 -13.01 11.29 12.83
N GLY A 62 -12.95 11.05 14.13
CA GLY A 62 -13.59 9.88 14.76
C GLY A 62 -15.11 9.99 14.69
N THR A 63 -15.77 8.88 14.43
CA THR A 63 -17.24 8.80 14.32
C THR A 63 -17.86 7.90 15.41
N ALA A 64 -17.09 7.56 16.45
CA ALA A 64 -17.63 6.78 17.57
C ALA A 64 -18.79 7.53 18.23
N ALA A 65 -19.87 6.80 18.58
CA ALA A 65 -21.01 7.37 19.28
C ALA A 65 -20.60 7.90 20.66
N GLY A 66 -21.21 9.01 21.11
CA GLY A 66 -20.91 9.66 22.39
C GLY A 66 -20.94 8.68 23.56
N GLU A 67 -21.93 7.81 23.61
CA GLU A 67 -22.08 6.77 24.66
C GLU A 67 -20.86 5.86 24.80
N ILE A 68 -20.21 5.48 23.68
CA ILE A 68 -18.98 4.66 23.68
C ILE A 68 -17.80 5.50 24.16
N LEU A 69 -17.73 6.77 23.76
CA LEU A 69 -16.67 7.69 24.18
C LEU A 69 -16.77 7.95 25.68
N ASP A 70 -17.97 8.20 26.19
CA ASP A 70 -18.24 8.44 27.61
C ASP A 70 -17.91 7.20 28.45
N TYR A 71 -18.28 5.99 27.99
CA TYR A 71 -17.94 4.74 28.64
C TYR A 71 -16.44 4.53 28.87
N PHE A 72 -15.61 4.96 27.90
CA PHE A 72 -14.14 4.89 27.99
C PHE A 72 -13.48 6.18 28.49
N GLY A 73 -14.25 7.20 28.84
CA GLY A 73 -13.73 8.52 29.23
C GLY A 73 -12.95 9.21 28.08
N LEU A 74 -13.38 9.00 26.83
CA LEU A 74 -12.72 9.52 25.64
C LEU A 74 -13.53 10.65 25.04
N GLU A 75 -12.87 11.72 24.66
CA GLU A 75 -13.49 12.82 23.91
C GLU A 75 -13.48 12.52 22.39
N GLU A 76 -14.40 13.16 21.65
CA GLU A 76 -14.38 13.17 20.19
C GLU A 76 -13.04 13.72 19.69
N SER A 77 -12.21 12.87 19.13
CA SER A 77 -10.81 13.21 18.85
C SER A 77 -10.51 13.26 17.37
N THR A 78 -9.70 14.26 16.98
CA THR A 78 -9.07 14.28 15.65
C THR A 78 -8.25 13.00 15.47
N LYS A 79 -8.54 12.28 14.40
CA LYS A 79 -7.82 11.09 13.97
C LYS A 79 -6.86 11.44 12.84
N VAL A 80 -5.85 10.61 12.70
CA VAL A 80 -4.95 10.62 11.55
C VAL A 80 -4.90 9.22 10.99
N VAL A 81 -5.04 9.12 9.69
CA VAL A 81 -4.83 7.88 8.95
C VAL A 81 -3.43 7.90 8.39
N LEU A 82 -2.62 6.90 8.73
CA LEU A 82 -1.33 6.66 8.11
C LEU A 82 -1.47 5.51 7.12
N ILE A 83 -0.94 5.69 5.91
CA ILE A 83 -0.88 4.66 4.88
C ILE A 83 0.59 4.43 4.54
N SER A 84 1.02 3.17 4.56
CA SER A 84 2.38 2.73 4.22
C SER A 84 2.34 1.40 3.49
N LEU A 85 3.42 1.03 2.79
CA LEU A 85 3.58 -0.31 2.23
C LEU A 85 4.60 -1.09 3.06
N VAL A 86 4.25 -2.33 3.39
CA VAL A 86 5.07 -3.20 4.24
C VAL A 86 5.15 -4.61 3.66
N THR A 87 6.32 -5.24 3.84
CA THR A 87 6.46 -6.68 3.61
C THR A 87 5.80 -7.46 4.75
N ARG A 88 5.58 -8.75 4.55
CA ARG A 88 5.07 -9.65 5.61
C ARG A 88 5.98 -9.65 6.84
N GLU A 89 7.29 -9.68 6.62
CA GLU A 89 8.31 -9.67 7.69
C GLU A 89 8.23 -8.37 8.48
N THR A 90 8.25 -7.23 7.79
CA THR A 90 8.13 -5.90 8.42
C THR A 90 6.83 -5.78 9.20
N TRP A 91 5.70 -6.25 8.65
CA TRP A 91 4.43 -6.28 9.36
C TRP A 91 4.49 -7.08 10.66
N ASN A 92 5.16 -8.25 10.65
CA ASN A 92 5.28 -9.07 11.85
C ASN A 92 6.05 -8.35 12.97
N GLU A 93 7.12 -7.63 12.63
CA GLU A 93 7.89 -6.84 13.61
C GLU A 93 7.10 -5.61 14.09
N VAL A 94 6.42 -4.91 13.18
CA VAL A 94 5.51 -3.80 13.52
C VAL A 94 4.43 -4.25 14.47
N LYS A 95 3.77 -5.38 14.19
CA LYS A 95 2.69 -5.93 15.03
C LYS A 95 3.18 -6.23 16.46
N LYS A 96 4.37 -6.84 16.61
CA LYS A 96 4.98 -7.08 17.91
C LYS A 96 5.24 -5.78 18.68
N GLY A 97 5.83 -4.78 18.01
CA GLY A 97 6.15 -3.51 18.63
C GLY A 97 4.92 -2.67 18.99
N LEU A 98 3.88 -2.68 18.15
CA LEU A 98 2.62 -2.01 18.42
C LEU A 98 1.93 -2.56 19.68
N ARG A 99 1.96 -3.88 19.87
CA ARG A 99 1.42 -4.52 21.08
C ARG A 99 2.30 -4.29 22.29
N GLY A 100 3.57 -4.63 22.21
CA GLY A 100 4.48 -4.66 23.36
C GLY A 100 4.97 -3.29 23.83
N LYS A 101 5.28 -2.36 22.90
CA LYS A 101 5.90 -1.06 23.23
C LYS A 101 4.93 0.11 23.18
N LEU A 102 3.91 0.04 22.32
CA LEU A 102 3.03 1.17 22.03
C LEU A 102 1.61 0.99 22.52
N ASN A 103 1.30 -0.18 23.07
CA ASN A 103 0.01 -0.52 23.67
C ASN A 103 -1.17 -0.15 22.76
N ILE A 104 -1.10 -0.58 21.49
CA ILE A 104 -2.12 -0.22 20.48
C ILE A 104 -3.51 -0.74 20.86
N GLU A 105 -3.60 -1.80 21.67
CA GLU A 105 -4.84 -2.42 22.12
C GLU A 105 -5.57 -1.63 23.21
N VAL A 106 -4.93 -0.60 23.78
CA VAL A 106 -5.60 0.29 24.74
C VAL A 106 -6.65 1.12 24.01
N PRO A 107 -7.92 1.13 24.48
CA PRO A 107 -8.98 1.92 23.87
C PRO A 107 -8.56 3.38 23.66
N GLY A 108 -8.94 3.96 22.50
CA GLY A 108 -8.59 5.31 22.14
C GLY A 108 -7.20 5.50 21.49
N THR A 109 -6.30 4.50 21.52
CA THR A 109 -4.99 4.60 20.86
C THR A 109 -5.13 4.56 19.33
N GLY A 110 -5.85 3.59 18.79
CA GLY A 110 -6.08 3.45 17.35
C GLY A 110 -6.26 2.01 16.92
N ILE A 111 -6.36 1.81 15.61
CA ILE A 111 -6.39 0.51 14.96
C ILE A 111 -5.37 0.46 13.83
N VAL A 112 -4.80 -0.70 13.58
CA VAL A 112 -3.88 -0.93 12.45
C VAL A 112 -4.25 -2.23 11.76
N PHE A 113 -4.36 -2.20 10.44
CA PHE A 113 -4.67 -3.37 9.63
C PHE A 113 -3.90 -3.33 8.31
N ILE A 114 -3.83 -4.47 7.65
CA ILE A 114 -3.15 -4.62 6.37
C ILE A 114 -4.10 -5.15 5.30
N ILE A 115 -3.87 -4.71 4.06
CA ILE A 115 -4.59 -5.15 2.86
C ILE A 115 -3.55 -5.65 1.86
N PRO A 116 -3.69 -6.85 1.26
CA PRO A 116 -2.73 -7.33 0.27
C PRO A 116 -2.71 -6.40 -0.95
N VAL A 117 -1.51 -6.20 -1.51
CA VAL A 117 -1.31 -5.40 -2.74
C VAL A 117 -1.22 -6.36 -3.91
N SER A 118 -2.04 -6.16 -4.95
CA SER A 118 -2.03 -6.99 -6.15
C SER A 118 -0.84 -6.69 -7.06
N SER A 119 -0.51 -5.41 -7.26
CA SER A 119 0.64 -5.00 -8.09
C SER A 119 1.10 -3.58 -7.77
N ILE A 120 2.34 -3.27 -8.16
CA ILE A 120 2.93 -1.93 -8.08
C ILE A 120 3.39 -1.52 -9.48
N GLY A 121 3.11 -0.27 -9.83
CA GLY A 121 3.48 0.32 -11.10
C GLY A 121 4.97 0.60 -11.22
N GLY A 122 5.73 -0.36 -11.77
CA GLY A 122 7.13 -0.20 -12.13
C GLY A 122 8.14 -0.59 -11.05
N LYS A 123 9.33 -0.98 -11.52
CA LYS A 123 10.43 -1.47 -10.65
C LYS A 123 11.00 -0.39 -9.74
N LYS A 124 11.13 0.85 -10.23
CA LYS A 124 11.67 1.97 -9.45
C LYS A 124 10.77 2.30 -8.27
N GLN A 125 9.44 2.31 -8.47
CA GLN A 125 8.45 2.54 -7.43
C GLN A 125 8.50 1.44 -6.37
N LEU A 126 8.53 0.19 -6.81
CA LEU A 126 8.64 -0.95 -5.91
C LEU A 126 9.93 -0.86 -5.06
N GLN A 127 11.07 -0.61 -5.69
CA GLN A 127 12.36 -0.46 -5.00
C GLN A 127 12.33 0.69 -3.98
N PHE A 128 11.78 1.85 -4.37
CA PHE A 128 11.63 3.00 -3.48
C PHE A 128 10.76 2.70 -2.25
N LEU A 129 9.63 2.01 -2.45
CA LEU A 129 8.69 1.69 -1.38
C LEU A 129 9.20 0.61 -0.41
N THR A 130 10.17 -0.20 -0.84
CA THR A 130 10.72 -1.32 -0.07
C THR A 130 12.20 -1.16 0.26
N GLU A 131 12.80 0.02 0.01
CA GLU A 131 14.25 0.28 0.07
C GLU A 131 14.91 -0.20 1.37
N ASN A 132 14.25 0.02 2.52
CA ASN A 132 14.76 -0.35 3.83
C ASN A 132 14.04 -1.58 4.42
N GLN A 133 13.35 -2.35 3.58
CA GLN A 133 12.64 -3.56 3.97
C GLN A 133 13.26 -4.76 3.24
N ASN A 134 13.28 -5.90 3.90
CA ASN A 134 13.73 -7.14 3.26
C ASN A 134 12.64 -7.63 2.30
N PHE A 135 12.75 -7.26 1.02
CA PHE A 135 11.78 -7.60 -0.02
C PHE A 135 12.41 -8.46 -1.11
N VAL A 136 11.90 -9.69 -1.26
CA VAL A 136 12.22 -10.60 -2.35
C VAL A 136 11.01 -10.68 -3.27
N LYS A 137 11.18 -10.28 -4.54
CA LYS A 137 10.09 -10.28 -5.53
C LYS A 137 9.52 -11.68 -5.71
N GLY A 138 8.23 -11.84 -5.40
CA GLY A 138 7.45 -13.05 -5.61
C GLY A 138 6.55 -13.02 -6.85
N GLU A 139 5.75 -14.07 -7.03
CA GLU A 139 4.63 -14.08 -7.96
C GLU A 139 3.49 -13.19 -7.44
N GLU A 140 2.60 -12.76 -8.33
CA GLU A 140 1.44 -11.93 -7.97
C GLU A 140 0.57 -12.61 -6.91
N SER A 141 -0.02 -11.80 -6.01
CA SER A 141 -0.89 -12.25 -4.92
C SER A 141 -1.97 -13.23 -5.39
N SER A 142 -2.29 -14.21 -4.56
CA SER A 142 -3.21 -15.32 -4.86
C SER A 142 -4.70 -14.95 -4.99
N LEU A 143 -5.10 -13.70 -4.74
CA LEU A 143 -6.46 -13.21 -4.98
C LEU A 143 -6.65 -12.86 -6.47
N LYS A 144 -6.65 -13.87 -7.34
CA LYS A 144 -6.63 -13.72 -8.81
C LYS A 144 -8.01 -13.45 -9.43
N ASP A 145 -9.10 -13.68 -8.73
CA ASP A 145 -10.47 -13.69 -9.29
C ASP A 145 -11.34 -12.51 -8.83
N THR A 146 -10.79 -11.30 -8.81
CA THR A 146 -11.58 -10.09 -8.56
C THR A 146 -12.04 -9.46 -9.87
N LYS A 147 -13.32 -9.09 -9.97
CA LYS A 147 -13.90 -8.39 -11.13
C LYS A 147 -13.32 -6.98 -11.28
N TYR A 148 -12.98 -6.35 -10.16
CA TYR A 148 -12.46 -4.98 -10.09
C TYR A 148 -11.18 -4.89 -9.26
N GLU A 149 -10.37 -3.88 -9.56
CA GLU A 149 -9.19 -3.46 -8.83
C GLU A 149 -9.32 -1.98 -8.44
N LEU A 150 -8.86 -1.63 -7.25
CA LEU A 150 -8.71 -0.25 -6.82
C LEU A 150 -7.26 0.19 -7.09
N LEU A 151 -7.07 1.13 -8.00
CA LEU A 151 -5.79 1.81 -8.17
C LEU A 151 -5.68 2.93 -7.13
N VAL A 152 -4.59 2.94 -6.40
CA VAL A 152 -4.21 4.00 -5.47
C VAL A 152 -3.01 4.72 -6.09
N VAL A 153 -3.21 5.97 -6.47
CA VAL A 153 -2.17 6.80 -7.09
C VAL A 153 -1.78 7.90 -6.12
N VAL A 154 -0.53 7.90 -5.67
CA VAL A 154 0.04 8.95 -4.80
C VAL A 154 0.90 9.86 -5.64
N LEU A 155 0.65 11.16 -5.60
CA LEU A 155 1.29 12.13 -6.48
C LEU A 155 1.54 13.47 -5.77
N ASN A 156 2.35 14.34 -6.37
CA ASN A 156 2.51 15.71 -5.92
C ASN A 156 1.19 16.47 -6.11
N GLN A 157 0.87 17.35 -5.17
CA GLN A 157 -0.32 18.20 -5.26
C GLN A 157 -0.35 19.03 -6.55
N GLY A 158 -1.54 19.13 -7.14
CA GLY A 158 -1.79 19.92 -8.35
C GLY A 158 -1.61 19.17 -9.67
N TYR A 159 -1.34 17.86 -9.63
CA TYR A 159 -1.18 17.05 -10.84
C TYR A 159 -2.28 15.96 -11.00
N THR A 160 -3.38 16.08 -10.26
CA THR A 160 -4.51 15.13 -10.34
C THR A 160 -5.08 15.03 -11.74
N GLU A 161 -5.25 16.17 -12.47
CA GLU A 161 -5.80 16.14 -13.83
C GLU A 161 -4.87 15.39 -14.80
N LEU A 162 -3.55 15.59 -14.72
CA LEU A 162 -2.59 14.84 -15.55
C LEU A 162 -2.74 13.31 -15.35
N VAL A 163 -2.88 12.88 -14.10
CA VAL A 163 -3.11 11.46 -13.78
C VAL A 163 -4.47 10.99 -14.30
N MET A 164 -5.51 11.79 -14.13
CA MET A 164 -6.86 11.42 -14.53
C MET A 164 -7.05 11.40 -16.05
N ASP A 165 -6.40 12.31 -16.80
CA ASP A 165 -6.42 12.29 -18.26
C ASP A 165 -5.76 11.02 -18.79
N ALA A 166 -4.55 10.71 -18.31
CA ALA A 166 -3.87 9.47 -18.67
C ALA A 166 -4.70 8.21 -18.32
N ALA A 167 -5.39 8.23 -17.18
CA ALA A 167 -6.23 7.12 -16.76
C ALA A 167 -7.48 6.98 -17.63
N ARG A 168 -8.16 8.08 -17.97
CA ARG A 168 -9.37 8.11 -18.84
C ARG A 168 -9.04 7.63 -20.24
N ASP A 169 -7.94 8.09 -20.83
CA ASP A 169 -7.46 7.67 -22.16
C ASP A 169 -7.21 6.15 -22.22
N ALA A 170 -6.88 5.55 -21.08
CA ALA A 170 -6.68 4.11 -20.93
C ALA A 170 -7.96 3.35 -20.48
N GLY A 171 -9.13 4.01 -20.41
CA GLY A 171 -10.42 3.39 -20.14
C GLY A 171 -10.93 3.49 -18.70
N ALA A 172 -10.31 4.29 -17.82
CA ALA A 172 -10.83 4.52 -16.48
C ALA A 172 -12.08 5.42 -16.52
N GLY A 173 -13.15 5.03 -15.79
CA GLY A 173 -14.41 5.78 -15.75
C GLY A 173 -14.38 7.06 -14.92
N GLY A 174 -13.42 7.18 -13.98
CA GLY A 174 -13.27 8.32 -13.08
C GLY A 174 -12.46 7.97 -11.83
N GLY A 175 -12.22 8.96 -10.98
CA GLY A 175 -11.48 8.79 -9.73
C GLY A 175 -11.88 9.77 -8.64
N THR A 176 -11.43 9.54 -7.43
CA THR A 176 -11.65 10.42 -6.26
C THR A 176 -10.30 10.88 -5.73
N ALA A 177 -10.08 12.20 -5.70
CA ALA A 177 -8.86 12.80 -5.15
C ALA A 177 -9.01 13.11 -3.66
N ILE A 178 -7.96 12.85 -2.89
CA ILE A 178 -7.87 13.07 -1.46
C ILE A 178 -6.58 13.84 -1.18
N HIS A 179 -6.66 14.94 -0.43
CA HIS A 179 -5.46 15.67 0.00
C HIS A 179 -4.71 14.91 1.10
N ALA A 180 -3.40 14.83 0.97
CA ALA A 180 -2.53 14.08 1.87
C ALA A 180 -1.19 14.81 2.10
N LYS A 181 -0.42 14.35 3.08
CA LYS A 181 0.97 14.78 3.31
C LYS A 181 1.89 13.57 3.27
N GLY A 182 3.02 13.71 2.61
CA GLY A 182 4.00 12.63 2.48
C GLY A 182 5.30 12.93 3.23
N THR A 183 5.94 11.90 3.79
CA THR A 183 7.20 12.03 4.56
C THR A 183 8.41 11.39 3.89
N GLY A 184 8.25 10.68 2.78
CA GLY A 184 9.22 9.72 2.27
C GLY A 184 9.93 10.06 0.96
N MET A 185 9.96 11.34 0.53
CA MET A 185 10.72 11.71 -0.68
C MET A 185 12.03 12.38 -0.29
N GLU A 186 13.13 12.05 -1.00
CA GLU A 186 14.39 12.79 -0.92
C GLU A 186 14.13 14.28 -1.05
N GLY A 187 14.51 15.04 -0.04
CA GLY A 187 14.34 16.49 -0.02
C GLY A 187 13.25 17.01 0.89
N ALA A 188 12.75 16.23 1.86
CA ALA A 188 12.07 16.82 3.02
C ALA A 188 13.01 17.88 3.60
N LYS A 189 12.93 19.10 3.04
CA LYS A 189 13.81 20.21 3.38
C LYS A 189 13.65 20.47 4.86
N LYS A 190 14.68 20.15 5.63
CA LYS A 190 14.79 20.56 7.02
C LYS A 190 14.90 22.07 7.04
N PHE A 191 13.79 22.75 7.17
CA PHE A 191 13.79 24.17 7.45
C PHE A 191 13.84 24.35 8.97
N LEU A 192 14.89 24.94 9.49
CA LEU A 192 15.14 25.14 10.93
C LEU A 192 15.00 23.85 11.80
N GLY A 193 15.43 22.70 11.27
CA GLY A 193 15.36 21.42 12.00
C GLY A 193 14.00 20.73 11.98
N VAL A 194 13.00 21.30 11.32
CA VAL A 194 11.66 20.73 11.17
C VAL A 194 11.56 20.04 9.80
N SER A 195 11.18 18.78 9.76
CA SER A 195 10.83 18.06 8.53
C SER A 195 9.50 18.63 8.03
N LEU A 196 9.51 19.34 6.92
CA LEU A 196 8.27 19.74 6.25
C LEU A 196 7.76 18.56 5.44
N ALA A 197 6.58 18.06 5.78
CA ALA A 197 5.87 17.08 4.95
C ALA A 197 5.48 17.76 3.62
N GLU A 198 5.76 17.10 2.48
CA GLU A 198 5.33 17.59 1.18
C GLU A 198 3.83 17.36 1.00
N GLU A 199 3.14 18.36 0.44
CA GLU A 199 1.73 18.23 0.07
C GLU A 199 1.60 17.22 -1.07
N LYS A 200 0.71 16.27 -0.88
CA LYS A 200 0.43 15.17 -1.81
C LYS A 200 -1.06 15.07 -2.09
N GLU A 201 -1.39 14.37 -3.15
CA GLU A 201 -2.73 13.91 -3.43
C GLU A 201 -2.73 12.39 -3.58
N ILE A 202 -3.84 11.78 -3.19
CA ILE A 202 -4.10 10.35 -3.42
C ILE A 202 -5.31 10.28 -4.31
N VAL A 203 -5.17 9.68 -5.49
CA VAL A 203 -6.31 9.43 -6.40
C VAL A 203 -6.68 7.96 -6.33
N LEU A 204 -7.95 7.70 -6.02
CA LEU A 204 -8.56 6.38 -5.98
C LEU A 204 -9.34 6.16 -7.28
N ILE A 205 -8.97 5.12 -8.05
CA ILE A 205 -9.60 4.80 -9.33
C ILE A 205 -9.99 3.32 -9.31
N VAL A 206 -11.29 3.03 -9.42
CA VAL A 206 -11.75 1.64 -9.57
C VAL A 206 -11.80 1.31 -11.05
N VAL A 207 -11.17 0.20 -11.43
CA VAL A 207 -11.11 -0.28 -12.82
C VAL A 207 -11.49 -1.76 -12.89
N LYS A 208 -11.89 -2.25 -14.07
CA LYS A 208 -11.99 -3.69 -14.31
C LYS A 208 -10.61 -4.33 -14.18
N SER A 209 -10.54 -5.55 -13.66
CA SER A 209 -9.25 -6.25 -13.48
C SER A 209 -8.49 -6.43 -14.80
N GLY A 210 -9.20 -6.58 -15.93
CA GLY A 210 -8.61 -6.64 -17.27
C GLY A 210 -7.93 -5.35 -17.72
N ASP A 211 -8.44 -4.19 -17.28
CA ASP A 211 -7.95 -2.86 -17.70
C ASP A 211 -6.86 -2.32 -16.77
N LYS A 212 -6.66 -2.94 -15.61
CA LYS A 212 -5.70 -2.53 -14.60
C LYS A 212 -4.33 -2.18 -15.17
N ASN A 213 -3.75 -3.10 -15.92
CA ASN A 213 -2.38 -2.95 -16.41
C ASN A 213 -2.23 -1.85 -17.46
N SER A 214 -3.24 -1.64 -18.33
CA SER A 214 -3.24 -0.55 -19.32
C SER A 214 -3.34 0.81 -18.63
N VAL A 215 -4.25 0.97 -17.68
CA VAL A 215 -4.43 2.21 -16.92
C VAL A 215 -3.19 2.53 -16.07
N MET A 216 -2.64 1.55 -15.35
CA MET A 216 -1.41 1.75 -14.57
C MET A 216 -0.24 2.17 -15.45
N ARG A 217 -0.09 1.55 -16.64
CA ARG A 217 0.98 1.89 -17.58
C ARG A 217 0.84 3.31 -18.11
N ALA A 218 -0.36 3.73 -18.49
CA ALA A 218 -0.65 5.09 -18.96
C ALA A 218 -0.27 6.13 -17.88
N ILE A 219 -0.70 5.93 -16.65
CA ILE A 219 -0.36 6.81 -15.52
C ILE A 219 1.17 6.87 -15.31
N MET A 220 1.87 5.73 -15.36
CA MET A 220 3.32 5.71 -15.16
C MET A 220 4.08 6.43 -16.28
N ASN A 221 3.61 6.33 -17.53
CA ASN A 221 4.26 6.98 -18.67
C ASN A 221 4.13 8.49 -18.60
N GLU A 222 2.94 9.02 -18.30
CA GLU A 222 2.65 10.45 -18.30
C GLU A 222 2.98 11.14 -16.97
N ALA A 223 2.70 10.49 -15.85
CA ALA A 223 2.78 11.09 -14.53
C ALA A 223 3.79 10.41 -13.57
N GLY A 224 4.56 9.41 -14.03
CA GLY A 224 5.45 8.60 -13.19
C GLY A 224 6.58 9.39 -12.49
N LEU A 225 7.48 8.68 -11.81
CA LEU A 225 8.52 9.27 -10.96
C LEU A 225 9.43 10.28 -11.64
N GLU A 226 9.63 10.18 -12.95
CA GLU A 226 10.47 11.10 -13.74
C GLU A 226 9.71 12.39 -14.14
N SER A 227 8.38 12.43 -13.98
CA SER A 227 7.56 13.62 -14.23
C SER A 227 7.52 14.55 -13.03
N LYS A 228 6.94 15.75 -13.20
CA LYS A 228 6.70 16.69 -12.10
C LYS A 228 5.65 16.14 -11.10
N ALA A 229 4.73 15.31 -11.54
CA ALA A 229 3.72 14.67 -10.70
C ALA A 229 4.35 13.66 -9.74
N ARG A 230 5.46 13.00 -10.13
CA ARG A 230 6.15 11.96 -9.35
C ARG A 230 5.20 10.88 -8.83
N ALA A 231 4.23 10.49 -9.67
CA ALA A 231 3.20 9.57 -9.28
C ALA A 231 3.76 8.16 -9.01
N ILE A 232 3.22 7.55 -7.97
CA ILE A 232 3.39 6.14 -7.63
C ILE A 232 2.02 5.51 -7.70
N VAL A 233 1.86 4.42 -8.43
CA VAL A 233 0.60 3.70 -8.56
C VAL A 233 0.75 2.24 -8.10
N PHE A 234 -0.20 1.78 -7.30
CA PHE A 234 -0.34 0.38 -6.92
C PHE A 234 -1.81 -0.02 -6.90
N SER A 235 -2.10 -1.30 -6.98
CA SER A 235 -3.48 -1.80 -7.01
C SER A 235 -3.79 -2.74 -5.85
N LEU A 236 -5.05 -2.69 -5.43
CA LEU A 236 -5.64 -3.50 -4.37
C LEU A 236 -6.82 -4.28 -4.94
N PRO A 237 -7.00 -5.57 -4.57
CA PRO A 237 -8.11 -6.37 -5.07
C PRO A 237 -9.42 -5.93 -4.44
N VAL A 238 -10.46 -5.68 -5.26
CA VAL A 238 -11.80 -5.33 -4.82
C VAL A 238 -12.68 -6.59 -4.83
N THR A 239 -12.99 -7.11 -3.65
CA THR A 239 -13.76 -8.34 -3.48
C THR A 239 -15.27 -8.16 -3.68
N SER A 240 -15.78 -6.93 -3.51
CA SER A 240 -17.19 -6.57 -3.75
C SER A 240 -17.29 -5.08 -4.03
N ALA A 241 -18.15 -4.69 -4.98
CA ALA A 241 -18.42 -3.30 -5.32
C ALA A 241 -19.91 -3.11 -5.65
N LEU A 242 -20.45 -1.92 -5.36
CA LEU A 242 -21.79 -1.46 -5.73
C LEU A 242 -21.68 -0.10 -6.41
N GLY A 243 -22.68 0.24 -7.26
CA GLY A 243 -22.74 1.53 -7.94
C GLY A 243 -21.83 1.63 -9.19
N MET A 244 -21.38 0.51 -9.74
CA MET A 244 -20.44 0.46 -10.87
C MET A 244 -21.14 0.42 -12.25
N ARG A 245 -22.40 0.88 -12.38
CA ARG A 245 -23.21 0.79 -13.62
C ARG A 245 -22.54 1.41 -14.86
N LEU A 246 -21.78 2.48 -14.68
CA LEU A 246 -21.05 3.12 -15.79
C LEU A 246 -19.89 2.28 -16.36
N MET A 247 -19.50 1.22 -15.67
CA MET A 247 -18.44 0.30 -16.10
C MET A 247 -18.98 -1.04 -16.60
N GLU A 248 -20.28 -1.26 -16.51
CA GLU A 248 -20.94 -2.47 -17.03
C GLU A 248 -21.54 -2.17 -18.42
N PRO A 249 -21.32 -3.04 -19.42
CA PRO A 249 -22.10 -2.93 -20.65
C PRO A 249 -23.59 -3.08 -20.29
N GLU A 250 -24.46 -2.30 -20.96
CA GLU A 250 -25.90 -2.53 -20.87
C GLU A 250 -26.18 -4.00 -21.23
N PRO A 251 -27.07 -4.69 -20.49
CA PRO A 251 -27.48 -6.02 -20.88
C PRO A 251 -28.05 -5.95 -22.31
N GLU A 252 -27.52 -6.75 -23.21
CA GLU A 252 -28.12 -6.94 -24.53
C GLU A 252 -29.56 -7.43 -24.31
N GLU A 253 -30.54 -6.65 -24.81
CA GLU A 253 -31.96 -6.99 -24.82
C GLU A 253 -32.26 -8.19 -25.74
#